data_026ce488d619a5e8536f3b9f5d4e9126
#
_entry.id   026ce488d619a5e8536f3b9f5d4e9126
#
_cell.length_a   1.000
_cell.length_b   1.000
_cell.length_c   1.000
_cell.angle_alpha   90.00
_cell.angle_beta   90.00
_cell.angle_gamma   90.00
#
_symmetry.space_group_name_H-M   'P 1'
#
loop_
_entity.id
_entity.type
_entity.pdbx_description
1 polymer ?
#
loop_
_entity_poly.entity_id
_entity_poly.type
_entity_poly.pdbx_seq_one_letter_code
_entity_poly.pdbx_strand_id
1 'polypeptide(L)'
;LHPAEISSEHLPRVGPASHTLFEWTEYWFSVPGAKRVTASGVPLRQLPGGWFRLQLENQIGMLTLRAFDEANIQVTEPWHLLAISAKFPTIDEHERFYGELLDDLFHRLASLPFVVSSETTQQVREAMSPPEPLFALHFFTHEANRMQQALRTIQAMPHRTLESETHLVGLHAVSEIGIDSLLDILQSPQRWQKAPHSTATLARKLGGRMPSHVRQELLFESLDTPENRFALATARLFTQSLTNLRQMPWWSSVPLDHRIRLQLLSESLAMFLDDPKFREVGTMTRIPSSSRVLLRRDGYRDLFALWGLFQQSRRPLFAALDEVIALRDVASLYEMWVYFRLIDEIAAVVQEQPVLNETYGGSGSLDWQSSARFGNRGVLRYNASRTAYSNISLRPDMLWEPSDGPPIAFDAKFRLRHGSDGADSWNEEDLVKMHAYRDALRVRAAIAIYPGNQSQFWKDSKPHSNFSIPTLDDIVDGSQSGVGAIAMQPGKESEVRR
;
A
#
# COMPACT_ATOMS: atom_id res chain seq x y z
N LEU A 1 7.20 40.28 -12.86
CA LEU A 1 8.39 39.75 -12.19
C LEU A 1 9.34 39.29 -13.30
N HIS A 2 10.47 39.92 -13.45
CA HIS A 2 11.53 39.43 -14.34
C HIS A 2 11.92 38.03 -13.89
N PRO A 3 12.12 37.05 -14.81
CA PRO A 3 12.69 35.79 -14.46
C PRO A 3 14.07 36.08 -13.87
N ALA A 4 14.19 35.94 -12.56
CA ALA A 4 15.49 36.01 -11.93
C ALA A 4 16.32 34.88 -12.52
N GLU A 5 17.55 35.18 -12.97
CA GLU A 5 18.57 34.17 -13.16
C GLU A 5 18.77 33.49 -11.81
N ILE A 6 18.04 32.41 -11.57
CA ILE A 6 18.18 31.68 -10.32
C ILE A 6 19.42 30.80 -10.50
N SER A 7 20.52 31.26 -9.92
CA SER A 7 21.68 30.39 -9.79
C SER A 7 21.31 29.21 -8.91
N SER A 8 21.73 28.00 -9.29
CA SER A 8 21.45 26.76 -8.58
C SER A 8 21.86 26.79 -7.09
N GLU A 9 22.66 27.75 -6.67
CA GLU A 9 23.14 27.92 -5.31
C GLU A 9 22.10 28.54 -4.36
N HIS A 10 21.03 29.15 -4.88
CA HIS A 10 20.05 29.88 -4.09
C HIS A 10 18.71 29.16 -3.87
N LEU A 11 18.52 28.00 -4.51
CA LEU A 11 17.32 27.21 -4.32
C LEU A 11 17.49 26.19 -3.21
N PRO A 12 16.64 26.20 -2.18
CA PRO A 12 16.73 25.25 -1.09
C PRO A 12 16.45 23.82 -1.59
N ARG A 13 17.07 22.84 -0.94
CA ARG A 13 16.85 21.41 -1.21
C ARG A 13 15.89 20.85 -0.18
N VAL A 14 14.91 20.08 -0.65
CA VAL A 14 13.92 19.43 0.22
C VAL A 14 13.80 17.97 -0.17
N GLY A 15 14.06 17.08 0.75
CA GLY A 15 13.94 15.63 0.53
C GLY A 15 14.81 15.14 -0.63
N PRO A 16 14.27 14.31 -1.53
CA PRO A 16 14.99 13.76 -2.69
C PRO A 16 15.16 14.77 -3.84
N ALA A 17 14.56 15.96 -3.74
CA ALA A 17 14.65 16.98 -4.79
C ALA A 17 16.02 17.63 -4.80
N SER A 18 16.56 17.87 -6.00
CA SER A 18 17.80 18.66 -6.16
C SER A 18 17.56 20.14 -5.94
N HIS A 19 16.36 20.63 -6.27
CA HIS A 19 15.96 22.04 -6.12
C HIS A 19 14.47 22.14 -5.85
N THR A 20 14.06 23.22 -5.17
CA THR A 20 12.65 23.55 -4.91
C THR A 20 12.23 24.75 -5.75
N LEU A 21 11.12 24.61 -6.45
CA LEU A 21 10.53 25.64 -7.31
C LEU A 21 9.15 26.03 -6.78
N PHE A 22 8.67 27.21 -7.15
CA PHE A 22 7.33 27.66 -6.80
C PHE A 22 6.38 27.52 -7.99
N GLU A 23 5.13 27.11 -7.74
CA GLU A 23 4.07 27.17 -8.73
C GLU A 23 3.80 28.61 -9.20
N TRP A 24 3.09 28.77 -10.32
CA TRP A 24 2.80 30.08 -10.95
C TRP A 24 4.04 30.91 -11.32
N THR A 25 5.20 30.25 -11.39
CA THR A 25 6.46 30.88 -11.74
C THR A 25 6.99 30.30 -13.04
N GLU A 26 7.55 31.16 -13.86
CA GLU A 26 8.21 30.78 -15.10
C GLU A 26 9.72 30.72 -14.88
N TYR A 27 10.31 29.57 -15.21
CA TYR A 27 11.75 29.33 -15.07
C TYR A 27 12.39 29.13 -16.43
N TRP A 28 13.50 29.81 -16.66
CA TRP A 28 14.31 29.63 -17.86
C TRP A 28 15.65 29.03 -17.46
N PHE A 29 16.06 27.99 -18.17
CA PHE A 29 17.31 27.31 -17.91
C PHE A 29 17.91 26.79 -19.24
N SER A 30 19.23 26.56 -19.23
CA SER A 30 19.95 25.96 -20.35
C SER A 30 20.67 24.71 -19.90
N VAL A 31 20.74 23.72 -20.79
CA VAL A 31 21.50 22.49 -20.56
C VAL A 31 22.50 22.36 -21.70
N PRO A 32 23.80 22.42 -21.40
CA PRO A 32 24.84 22.30 -22.43
C PRO A 32 24.68 20.99 -23.22
N GLY A 33 24.66 21.08 -24.56
CA GLY A 33 24.50 19.93 -25.43
C GLY A 33 23.08 19.40 -25.64
N ALA A 34 22.09 19.88 -24.85
CA ALA A 34 20.72 19.43 -25.02
C ALA A 34 20.01 20.15 -26.17
N LYS A 35 19.28 19.39 -26.98
CA LYS A 35 18.37 19.88 -28.02
C LYS A 35 16.90 19.71 -27.66
N ARG A 36 16.62 18.82 -26.75
CA ARG A 36 15.29 18.58 -26.21
C ARG A 36 15.36 18.35 -24.71
N VAL A 37 14.43 18.96 -23.98
CA VAL A 37 14.24 18.72 -22.55
C VAL A 37 12.78 18.34 -22.33
N THR A 38 12.54 17.38 -21.45
CA THR A 38 11.20 16.98 -21.02
C THR A 38 11.04 17.18 -19.52
N ALA A 39 9.87 17.65 -19.10
CA ALA A 39 9.46 17.69 -17.69
C ALA A 39 8.39 16.61 -17.48
N SER A 40 8.67 15.62 -16.65
CA SER A 40 7.78 14.47 -16.42
C SER A 40 7.20 13.85 -17.70
N GLY A 41 8.07 13.75 -18.76
CA GLY A 41 7.71 13.21 -20.07
C GLY A 41 7.15 14.22 -21.07
N VAL A 42 6.73 15.42 -20.64
CA VAL A 42 6.22 16.48 -21.53
C VAL A 42 7.38 17.31 -22.08
N PRO A 43 7.50 17.49 -23.40
CA PRO A 43 8.58 18.28 -23.98
C PRO A 43 8.41 19.76 -23.65
N LEU A 44 9.50 20.41 -23.22
CA LEU A 44 9.54 21.82 -22.93
C LEU A 44 9.79 22.63 -24.20
N ARG A 45 9.25 23.84 -24.23
CA ARG A 45 9.47 24.77 -25.35
C ARG A 45 10.91 25.29 -25.29
N GLN A 46 11.64 25.10 -26.39
CA GLN A 46 12.95 25.70 -26.60
C GLN A 46 12.79 27.16 -27.05
N LEU A 47 13.60 28.04 -26.45
CA LEU A 47 13.69 29.45 -26.76
C LEU A 47 14.97 29.74 -27.58
N PRO A 48 15.08 30.90 -28.20
CA PRO A 48 16.31 31.33 -28.87
C PRO A 48 17.52 31.29 -27.94
N GLY A 49 18.68 30.90 -28.43
CA GLY A 49 19.92 30.82 -27.63
C GLY A 49 20.08 29.52 -26.84
N GLY A 50 19.25 28.48 -27.10
CA GLY A 50 19.37 27.17 -26.43
C GLY A 50 18.76 27.10 -25.04
N TRP A 51 17.93 28.09 -24.70
CA TRP A 51 17.19 28.10 -23.44
C TRP A 51 15.92 27.25 -23.51
N PHE A 52 15.49 26.71 -22.39
CA PHE A 52 14.23 25.99 -22.21
C PHE A 52 13.35 26.72 -21.22
N ARG A 53 12.05 26.74 -21.50
CA ARG A 53 11.04 27.37 -20.66
C ARG A 53 10.26 26.30 -19.90
N LEU A 54 10.32 26.36 -18.56
CA LEU A 54 9.47 25.59 -17.66
C LEU A 54 8.45 26.54 -17.03
N GLN A 55 7.19 26.36 -17.32
CA GLN A 55 6.09 27.13 -16.74
C GLN A 55 5.30 26.19 -15.81
N LEU A 56 5.26 26.54 -14.55
CA LEU A 56 4.54 25.78 -13.52
C LEU A 56 3.20 26.48 -13.26
N GLU A 57 2.14 25.92 -13.80
CA GLU A 57 0.76 26.35 -13.59
C GLU A 57 0.03 25.25 -12.83
N ASN A 58 -0.41 25.49 -11.59
CA ASN A 58 -1.08 24.47 -10.74
C ASN A 58 -0.37 23.09 -10.66
N GLN A 59 0.93 23.05 -10.90
CA GLN A 59 1.72 21.83 -10.81
C GLN A 59 2.49 21.83 -9.50
N ILE A 60 2.03 21.08 -8.53
CA ILE A 60 2.67 20.88 -7.23
C ILE A 60 3.16 19.43 -7.19
N GLY A 61 4.34 19.21 -6.60
CA GLY A 61 4.90 17.87 -6.46
C GLY A 61 6.22 17.68 -7.19
N MET A 62 6.69 16.44 -7.27
CA MET A 62 7.97 16.10 -7.87
C MET A 62 7.91 16.13 -9.39
N LEU A 63 8.82 16.89 -9.99
CA LEU A 63 9.04 16.95 -11.44
C LEU A 63 10.38 16.30 -11.78
N THR A 64 10.42 15.52 -12.84
CA THR A 64 11.68 14.96 -13.36
C THR A 64 12.02 15.60 -14.68
N LEU A 65 13.12 16.35 -14.74
CA LEU A 65 13.67 16.88 -15.98
C LEU A 65 14.67 15.90 -16.60
N ARG A 66 14.51 15.63 -17.90
CA ARG A 66 15.46 14.84 -18.68
C ARG A 66 15.85 15.62 -19.93
N ALA A 67 17.15 15.68 -20.21
CA ALA A 67 17.73 16.38 -21.34
C ALA A 67 18.31 15.40 -22.35
N PHE A 68 18.07 15.64 -23.64
CA PHE A 68 18.46 14.78 -24.77
C PHE A 68 19.18 15.59 -25.84
N ASP A 69 20.15 14.99 -26.50
CA ASP A 69 20.83 15.54 -27.67
C ASP A 69 20.05 15.34 -28.99
N GLU A 70 20.65 15.66 -30.14
CA GLU A 70 20.07 15.46 -31.47
C GLU A 70 19.82 13.98 -31.81
N ALA A 71 20.63 13.07 -31.24
CA ALA A 71 20.49 11.63 -31.44
C ALA A 71 19.50 10.99 -30.46
N ASN A 72 18.81 11.79 -29.63
CA ASN A 72 17.89 11.36 -28.59
C ASN A 72 18.57 10.57 -27.47
N ILE A 73 19.87 10.78 -27.25
CA ILE A 73 20.63 10.23 -26.15
C ILE A 73 20.55 11.19 -24.97
N GLN A 74 20.34 10.67 -23.75
CA GLN A 74 20.27 11.48 -22.54
C GLN A 74 21.64 12.09 -22.23
N VAL A 75 21.69 13.43 -22.09
CA VAL A 75 22.94 14.21 -21.95
C VAL A 75 23.39 14.28 -20.49
N THR A 76 22.44 14.29 -19.56
CA THR A 76 22.71 14.43 -18.11
C THR A 76 21.87 13.45 -17.30
N GLU A 77 22.27 13.16 -16.05
CA GLU A 77 21.39 12.51 -15.11
C GLU A 77 20.07 13.27 -14.95
N PRO A 78 18.96 12.58 -14.70
CA PRO A 78 17.66 13.22 -14.47
C PRO A 78 17.71 14.15 -13.26
N TRP A 79 17.13 15.34 -13.39
CA TRP A 79 16.98 16.26 -12.25
C TRP A 79 15.60 16.08 -11.63
N HIS A 80 15.58 15.91 -10.33
CA HIS A 80 14.36 15.87 -9.53
C HIS A 80 14.13 17.24 -8.89
N LEU A 81 13.06 17.91 -9.30
CA LEU A 81 12.65 19.22 -8.81
C LEU A 81 11.37 19.06 -8.00
N LEU A 82 11.27 19.74 -6.87
CA LEU A 82 10.04 19.82 -6.11
C LEU A 82 9.35 21.15 -6.39
N ALA A 83 8.18 21.11 -7.02
CA ALA A 83 7.31 22.26 -7.15
C ALA A 83 6.43 22.36 -5.90
N ILE A 84 6.52 23.46 -5.17
CA ILE A 84 5.70 23.73 -3.98
C ILE A 84 4.67 24.82 -4.28
N SER A 85 3.58 24.81 -3.53
CA SER A 85 2.57 25.83 -3.66
C SER A 85 3.10 27.19 -3.17
N ALA A 86 2.94 28.22 -4.00
CA ALA A 86 3.23 29.60 -3.63
C ALA A 86 2.31 30.12 -2.50
N LYS A 87 1.38 29.32 -2.05
CA LYS A 87 0.44 29.66 -0.96
C LYS A 87 1.02 29.44 0.42
N PHE A 88 2.10 28.65 0.54
CA PHE A 88 2.83 28.54 1.79
C PHE A 88 3.84 29.69 1.87
N PRO A 89 3.82 30.48 2.96
CA PRO A 89 4.78 31.57 3.16
C PRO A 89 6.23 31.08 3.20
N THR A 90 6.44 29.85 3.67
CA THR A 90 7.77 29.25 3.82
C THR A 90 7.75 27.78 3.40
N ILE A 91 8.93 27.25 3.06
CA ILE A 91 9.12 25.82 2.78
C ILE A 91 8.84 25.00 4.04
N ASP A 92 9.23 25.49 5.22
CA ASP A 92 9.02 24.78 6.49
C ASP A 92 7.53 24.59 6.80
N GLU A 93 6.69 25.57 6.47
CA GLU A 93 5.23 25.42 6.60
C GLU A 93 4.64 24.42 5.62
N HIS A 94 5.14 24.39 4.39
CA HIS A 94 4.76 23.39 3.42
C HIS A 94 5.15 21.98 3.90
N GLU A 95 6.40 21.78 4.36
CA GLU A 95 6.86 20.49 4.86
C GLU A 95 6.11 20.04 6.12
N ARG A 96 5.82 20.97 7.03
CA ARG A 96 5.00 20.68 8.21
C ARG A 96 3.59 20.22 7.81
N PHE A 97 2.92 20.97 6.95
CA PHE A 97 1.58 20.62 6.47
C PHE A 97 1.58 19.24 5.78
N TYR A 98 2.58 19.00 4.92
CA TYR A 98 2.73 17.71 4.25
C TYR A 98 2.95 16.56 5.24
N GLY A 99 3.78 16.78 6.27
CA GLY A 99 4.01 15.82 7.35
C GLY A 99 2.74 15.51 8.14
N GLU A 100 2.01 16.55 8.59
CA GLU A 100 0.74 16.40 9.31
C GLU A 100 -0.32 15.67 8.45
N LEU A 101 -0.34 15.94 7.14
CA LEU A 101 -1.25 15.29 6.19
C LEU A 101 -0.94 13.79 6.06
N LEU A 102 0.34 13.43 5.96
CA LEU A 102 0.77 12.03 5.91
C LEU A 102 0.48 11.29 7.22
N ASP A 103 0.80 11.90 8.36
CA ASP A 103 0.58 11.31 9.68
C ASP A 103 -0.91 10.99 9.90
N ASP A 104 -1.79 11.95 9.62
CA ASP A 104 -3.24 11.75 9.77
C ASP A 104 -3.79 10.73 8.77
N LEU A 105 -3.28 10.74 7.53
CA LEU A 105 -3.65 9.75 6.51
C LEU A 105 -3.25 8.32 6.93
N PHE A 106 -2.04 8.13 7.45
CA PHE A 106 -1.59 6.82 7.92
C PHE A 106 -2.40 6.31 9.11
N HIS A 107 -2.75 7.18 10.07
CA HIS A 107 -3.64 6.80 11.16
C HIS A 107 -5.00 6.33 10.66
N ARG A 108 -5.57 7.02 9.66
CA ARG A 108 -6.87 6.69 9.08
C ARG A 108 -6.81 5.40 8.27
N LEU A 109 -5.81 5.23 7.41
CA LEU A 109 -5.61 3.99 6.65
C LEU A 109 -5.47 2.78 7.57
N ALA A 110 -4.84 2.96 8.74
CA ALA A 110 -4.72 1.91 9.75
C ALA A 110 -6.06 1.55 10.41
N SER A 111 -7.01 2.48 10.50
CA SER A 111 -8.31 2.27 11.15
C SER A 111 -9.42 1.81 10.21
N LEU A 112 -9.25 1.94 8.89
CA LEU A 112 -10.27 1.59 7.92
C LEU A 112 -10.58 0.08 7.91
N PRO A 113 -11.87 -0.32 8.05
CA PRO A 113 -12.28 -1.70 7.93
C PRO A 113 -12.27 -2.11 6.46
N PHE A 114 -11.14 -2.58 5.96
CA PHE A 114 -11.09 -3.20 4.65
C PHE A 114 -11.67 -4.61 4.70
N VAL A 115 -12.89 -4.76 4.23
CA VAL A 115 -13.44 -6.09 3.95
C VAL A 115 -12.73 -6.62 2.71
N VAL A 116 -11.86 -7.60 2.91
CA VAL A 116 -11.23 -8.34 1.80
C VAL A 116 -12.27 -9.28 1.21
N SER A 117 -13.15 -8.76 0.39
CA SER A 117 -14.00 -9.55 -0.48
C SER A 117 -13.47 -9.42 -1.92
N SER A 118 -12.61 -10.31 -2.35
CA SER A 118 -12.24 -10.38 -3.76
C SER A 118 -12.71 -11.70 -4.35
N GLU A 119 -13.67 -11.62 -5.23
CA GLU A 119 -14.06 -12.67 -6.15
C GLU A 119 -13.29 -12.55 -7.48
N THR A 120 -11.97 -12.56 -7.45
CA THR A 120 -11.20 -12.68 -8.70
C THR A 120 -9.97 -13.54 -8.50
N THR A 121 -10.06 -14.75 -9.03
CA THR A 121 -8.96 -15.66 -9.30
C THR A 121 -7.98 -15.02 -10.29
N GLN A 122 -6.96 -14.32 -9.80
CA GLN A 122 -5.84 -13.88 -10.62
C GLN A 122 -4.64 -14.81 -10.48
N GLN A 123 -3.99 -15.07 -11.61
CA GLN A 123 -3.07 -16.17 -11.85
C GLN A 123 -1.80 -16.15 -10.97
N VAL A 124 -1.42 -17.33 -10.52
CA VAL A 124 -0.31 -17.71 -9.65
C VAL A 124 1.10 -17.22 -10.11
N ARG A 125 1.26 -16.66 -11.28
CA ARG A 125 2.56 -16.22 -11.82
C ARG A 125 3.10 -14.88 -11.29
N GLU A 126 2.24 -14.06 -10.69
CA GLU A 126 2.64 -12.77 -10.09
C GLU A 126 2.83 -12.87 -8.56
N ALA A 127 2.67 -14.05 -8.00
CA ALA A 127 2.56 -14.32 -6.56
C ALA A 127 3.83 -14.05 -5.72
N MET A 128 4.94 -13.66 -6.34
CA MET A 128 6.22 -13.41 -5.64
C MET A 128 6.73 -11.98 -5.79
N SER A 129 5.92 -11.06 -6.34
CA SER A 129 6.26 -9.64 -6.33
C SER A 129 5.79 -9.00 -5.02
N PRO A 130 6.59 -8.15 -4.37
CA PRO A 130 6.13 -7.38 -3.22
C PRO A 130 4.95 -6.49 -3.63
N PRO A 131 3.94 -6.36 -2.76
CA PRO A 131 2.81 -5.45 -3.00
C PRO A 131 3.25 -3.99 -2.85
N GLU A 132 2.34 -3.08 -3.18
CA GLU A 132 2.52 -1.66 -2.97
C GLU A 132 2.90 -1.38 -1.50
N PRO A 133 3.88 -0.49 -1.23
CA PRO A 133 4.38 -0.25 0.12
C PRO A 133 3.32 0.14 1.15
N LEU A 134 2.37 1.00 0.78
CA LEU A 134 1.28 1.40 1.70
C LEU A 134 0.34 0.25 2.03
N PHE A 135 0.07 -0.64 1.08
CA PHE A 135 -0.68 -1.86 1.38
C PHE A 135 0.10 -2.75 2.34
N ALA A 136 1.40 -2.94 2.11
CA ALA A 136 2.25 -3.72 3.01
C ALA A 136 2.22 -3.14 4.43
N LEU A 137 2.28 -1.80 4.57
CA LEU A 137 2.14 -1.12 5.86
C LEU A 137 0.83 -1.46 6.54
N HIS A 138 -0.29 -1.30 5.82
CA HIS A 138 -1.62 -1.60 6.33
C HIS A 138 -1.74 -3.07 6.76
N PHE A 139 -1.39 -4.00 5.86
CA PHE A 139 -1.45 -5.44 6.12
C PHE A 139 -0.66 -5.85 7.34
N PHE A 140 0.62 -5.47 7.42
CA PHE A 140 1.46 -5.85 8.55
C PHE A 140 1.03 -5.21 9.86
N THR A 141 0.49 -3.99 9.82
CA THR A 141 -0.03 -3.32 11.02
C THR A 141 -1.24 -4.06 11.61
N HIS A 142 -2.15 -4.52 10.77
CA HIS A 142 -3.37 -5.21 11.20
C HIS A 142 -3.12 -6.68 11.56
N GLU A 143 -2.34 -7.38 10.77
CA GLU A 143 -2.17 -8.83 10.88
C GLU A 143 -0.94 -9.25 11.71
N ALA A 144 -0.16 -8.28 12.27
CA ALA A 144 1.07 -8.56 13.01
C ALA A 144 0.89 -9.62 14.10
N ASN A 145 -0.12 -9.47 14.93
CA ASN A 145 -0.35 -10.37 16.07
C ASN A 145 -0.71 -11.79 15.61
N ARG A 146 -1.58 -11.89 14.60
CA ARG A 146 -1.99 -13.18 14.02
C ARG A 146 -0.81 -13.87 13.35
N MET A 147 0.03 -13.11 12.66
CA MET A 147 1.25 -13.62 12.03
C MET A 147 2.25 -14.15 13.05
N GLN A 148 2.52 -13.38 14.12
CA GLN A 148 3.41 -13.83 15.20
C GLN A 148 2.88 -15.11 15.87
N GLN A 149 1.58 -15.21 16.10
CA GLN A 149 0.97 -16.40 16.67
C GLN A 149 1.12 -17.61 15.74
N ALA A 150 0.87 -17.46 14.44
CA ALA A 150 1.05 -18.51 13.45
C ALA A 150 2.48 -19.03 13.42
N LEU A 151 3.47 -18.13 13.38
CA LEU A 151 4.90 -18.48 13.38
C LEU A 151 5.29 -19.24 14.65
N ARG A 152 4.88 -18.77 15.84
CA ARG A 152 5.14 -19.45 17.11
C ARG A 152 4.53 -20.85 17.13
N THR A 153 3.32 -21.01 16.62
CA THR A 153 2.64 -22.32 16.56
C THR A 153 3.39 -23.29 15.67
N ILE A 154 3.86 -22.83 14.48
CA ILE A 154 4.66 -23.65 13.58
C ILE A 154 6.02 -24.02 14.22
N GLN A 155 6.70 -23.08 14.89
CA GLN A 155 7.95 -23.36 15.59
C GLN A 155 7.81 -24.38 16.71
N ALA A 156 6.70 -24.30 17.46
CA ALA A 156 6.44 -25.22 18.56
C ALA A 156 6.17 -26.65 18.04
N MET A 157 5.40 -26.75 16.96
CA MET A 157 5.00 -28.06 16.38
C MET A 157 5.14 -28.06 14.85
N PRO A 158 6.35 -28.09 14.33
CA PRO A 158 6.58 -28.14 12.87
C PRO A 158 6.00 -29.43 12.27
N HIS A 159 5.63 -29.36 11.00
CA HIS A 159 5.18 -30.55 10.29
C HIS A 159 6.39 -31.46 10.00
N ARG A 160 6.20 -32.76 10.21
CA ARG A 160 7.21 -33.78 9.98
C ARG A 160 6.64 -34.85 9.07
N THR A 161 7.50 -35.42 8.28
CA THR A 161 7.22 -36.62 7.50
C THR A 161 8.23 -37.71 7.87
N LEU A 162 7.83 -38.95 7.71
CA LEU A 162 8.77 -40.05 7.83
C LEU A 162 9.40 -40.30 6.46
N GLU A 163 10.68 -40.18 6.41
CA GLU A 163 11.48 -40.55 5.24
C GLU A 163 12.22 -41.84 5.53
N SER A 164 12.43 -42.65 4.50
CA SER A 164 13.24 -43.85 4.60
C SER A 164 14.56 -43.66 3.85
N GLU A 165 15.64 -44.01 4.49
CA GLU A 165 16.95 -44.06 3.85
C GLU A 165 17.52 -45.47 3.96
N THR A 166 18.01 -45.97 2.84
CA THR A 166 18.58 -47.32 2.76
C THR A 166 20.06 -47.26 3.11
N HIS A 167 20.42 -47.83 4.25
CA HIS A 167 21.80 -47.95 4.70
C HIS A 167 22.32 -49.40 4.56
N LEU A 168 23.59 -49.51 4.23
CA LEU A 168 24.28 -50.79 4.24
C LEU A 168 24.89 -51.01 5.61
N VAL A 169 24.27 -51.80 6.46
CA VAL A 169 24.71 -52.08 7.83
C VAL A 169 25.31 -53.46 8.00
N GLY A 170 26.28 -53.61 8.89
CA GLY A 170 26.84 -54.89 9.24
C GLY A 170 25.78 -55.81 9.84
N LEU A 171 25.81 -57.11 9.55
CA LEU A 171 24.80 -58.05 9.99
C LEU A 171 24.53 -57.99 11.53
N HIS A 172 25.54 -57.65 12.31
CA HIS A 172 25.45 -57.55 13.78
C HIS A 172 24.66 -56.33 14.27
N ALA A 173 24.48 -55.38 13.40
CA ALA A 173 23.80 -54.12 13.69
C ALA A 173 22.38 -54.01 13.04
N VAL A 174 21.95 -55.08 12.36
CA VAL A 174 20.63 -55.12 11.70
C VAL A 174 19.58 -55.31 12.76
N SER A 175 18.61 -54.40 12.81
CA SER A 175 17.46 -54.44 13.72
C SER A 175 16.26 -55.15 13.09
N GLU A 176 16.04 -54.98 11.77
CA GLU A 176 14.94 -55.57 11.04
C GLU A 176 15.34 -55.90 9.61
N ILE A 177 14.81 -57.02 9.10
CA ILE A 177 15.08 -57.47 7.73
C ILE A 177 13.75 -57.48 6.98
N GLY A 178 13.56 -56.49 6.10
CA GLY A 178 12.41 -56.42 5.20
C GLY A 178 12.56 -57.30 3.96
N ILE A 179 11.56 -57.36 3.13
CA ILE A 179 11.52 -58.14 1.87
C ILE A 179 12.65 -57.65 0.93
N ASP A 180 12.84 -56.33 0.83
CA ASP A 180 13.86 -55.73 -0.06
C ASP A 180 15.30 -56.07 0.42
N SER A 181 15.51 -56.11 1.74
CA SER A 181 16.75 -56.55 2.34
C SER A 181 17.05 -58.02 2.00
N LEU A 182 16.04 -58.90 2.02
CA LEU A 182 16.17 -60.31 1.62
C LEU A 182 16.50 -60.45 0.13
N LEU A 183 15.84 -59.68 -0.73
CA LEU A 183 16.15 -59.66 -2.16
C LEU A 183 17.55 -59.17 -2.45
N ASP A 184 18.01 -58.08 -1.78
CA ASP A 184 19.39 -57.58 -1.90
C ASP A 184 20.42 -58.64 -1.45
N ILE A 185 20.16 -59.34 -0.37
CA ILE A 185 21.02 -60.46 0.11
C ILE A 185 21.19 -61.53 -0.96
N LEU A 186 20.05 -61.96 -1.58
CA LEU A 186 20.06 -62.99 -2.60
C LEU A 186 20.75 -62.56 -3.91
N GLN A 187 20.59 -61.30 -4.26
CA GLN A 187 21.18 -60.72 -5.48
C GLN A 187 22.66 -60.29 -5.33
N SER A 188 23.18 -60.28 -4.12
CA SER A 188 24.55 -59.80 -3.82
C SER A 188 25.45 -60.92 -3.26
N PRO A 189 25.73 -62.01 -4.00
CA PRO A 189 26.58 -63.12 -3.50
C PRO A 189 28.01 -62.71 -3.16
N GLN A 190 28.53 -61.63 -3.73
CA GLN A 190 29.82 -61.07 -3.43
C GLN A 190 29.97 -60.56 -1.99
N ARG A 191 28.88 -60.30 -1.29
CA ARG A 191 28.86 -59.88 0.11
C ARG A 191 28.78 -61.05 1.10
N TRP A 192 28.75 -62.29 0.59
CA TRP A 192 28.66 -63.49 1.41
C TRP A 192 30.04 -63.86 1.90
N GLN A 193 30.18 -64.04 3.19
CA GLN A 193 31.44 -64.46 3.84
C GLN A 193 31.20 -65.74 4.66
N LYS A 194 32.29 -66.40 5.00
CA LYS A 194 32.25 -67.57 5.90
C LYS A 194 31.71 -67.09 7.27
N ALA A 195 30.70 -67.76 7.79
CA ALA A 195 30.16 -67.41 9.11
C ALA A 195 31.22 -67.61 10.19
N PRO A 196 31.43 -66.62 11.07
CA PRO A 196 32.42 -66.72 12.14
C PRO A 196 32.13 -67.83 13.15
N HIS A 197 30.83 -68.16 13.32
CA HIS A 197 30.39 -69.23 14.20
C HIS A 197 29.37 -70.13 13.46
N SER A 198 29.68 -71.45 13.37
CA SER A 198 28.86 -72.44 12.65
C SER A 198 27.53 -72.78 13.38
N THR A 199 27.32 -72.26 14.58
CA THR A 199 26.17 -72.53 15.44
C THR A 199 24.93 -71.66 15.14
N ALA A 200 25.10 -70.56 14.43
CA ALA A 200 23.99 -69.67 14.10
C ALA A 200 22.99 -70.39 13.17
N THR A 201 21.72 -70.41 13.50
CA THR A 201 20.65 -71.07 12.75
C THR A 201 20.56 -70.57 11.30
N LEU A 202 20.79 -69.32 11.07
CA LEU A 202 20.84 -68.69 9.73
C LEU A 202 22.02 -69.22 8.90
N ALA A 203 23.21 -69.28 9.48
CA ALA A 203 24.39 -69.78 8.83
C ALA A 203 24.24 -71.25 8.40
N ARG A 204 23.66 -72.10 9.25
CA ARG A 204 23.38 -73.48 8.90
C ARG A 204 22.43 -73.64 7.71
N LYS A 205 21.38 -72.81 7.64
CA LYS A 205 20.42 -72.79 6.53
C LYS A 205 21.04 -72.22 5.24
N LEU A 206 22.06 -71.39 5.32
CA LEU A 206 22.77 -70.77 4.21
C LEU A 206 24.09 -71.47 3.85
N GLY A 207 24.28 -72.75 4.21
CA GLY A 207 25.48 -73.51 3.86
C GLY A 207 26.77 -73.01 4.48
N GLY A 208 26.77 -72.48 5.69
CA GLY A 208 27.93 -71.98 6.41
C GLY A 208 28.36 -70.58 5.99
N ARG A 209 27.58 -69.86 5.22
CA ARG A 209 27.85 -68.51 4.76
C ARG A 209 26.83 -67.54 5.34
N MET A 210 27.23 -66.28 5.49
CA MET A 210 26.38 -65.19 5.95
C MET A 210 26.72 -63.92 5.19
N PRO A 211 25.76 -63.06 4.91
CA PRO A 211 26.04 -61.75 4.36
C PRO A 211 26.85 -60.92 5.37
N SER A 212 27.88 -60.20 4.91
CA SER A 212 28.65 -59.31 5.76
C SER A 212 27.89 -58.03 6.11
N HIS A 213 27.13 -57.56 5.16
CA HIS A 213 26.31 -56.33 5.25
C HIS A 213 24.92 -56.60 4.62
N VAL A 214 23.95 -55.93 5.15
CA VAL A 214 22.55 -56.01 4.72
C VAL A 214 22.05 -54.60 4.49
N ARG A 215 21.27 -54.42 3.44
CA ARG A 215 20.51 -53.16 3.26
C ARG A 215 19.37 -53.12 4.25
N GLN A 216 19.34 -52.06 5.05
CA GLN A 216 18.27 -51.82 5.98
C GLN A 216 17.67 -50.45 5.69
N GLU A 217 16.36 -50.33 5.59
CA GLU A 217 15.66 -49.08 5.60
C GLU A 217 15.61 -48.55 7.04
N LEU A 218 16.12 -47.35 7.23
CA LEU A 218 16.01 -46.64 8.48
C LEU A 218 15.01 -45.51 8.27
N LEU A 219 13.96 -45.50 9.07
CA LEU A 219 12.98 -44.43 9.09
C LEU A 219 13.51 -43.32 10.01
N PHE A 220 13.48 -42.11 9.50
CA PHE A 220 13.78 -40.91 10.27
C PHE A 220 12.75 -39.81 10.03
N GLU A 221 12.58 -38.96 11.02
CA GLU A 221 11.70 -37.82 10.89
C GLU A 221 12.40 -36.69 10.13
N SER A 222 11.82 -36.28 9.01
CA SER A 222 12.30 -35.16 8.21
C SER A 222 11.39 -33.95 8.41
N LEU A 223 11.99 -32.77 8.57
CA LEU A 223 11.32 -31.48 8.56
C LEU A 223 11.29 -30.84 7.17
N ASP A 224 11.96 -31.44 6.20
CA ASP A 224 11.99 -30.92 4.82
C ASP A 224 10.69 -31.28 4.07
N THR A 225 9.59 -30.70 4.50
CA THR A 225 8.27 -30.91 3.93
C THR A 225 7.86 -29.72 3.04
N PRO A 226 7.00 -29.92 2.04
CA PRO A 226 6.48 -28.82 1.22
C PRO A 226 5.85 -27.69 2.05
N GLU A 227 5.23 -28.02 3.17
CA GLU A 227 4.59 -27.08 4.08
C GLU A 227 5.58 -26.22 4.84
N ASN A 228 6.68 -26.81 5.33
CA ASN A 228 7.76 -26.07 5.98
C ASN A 228 8.51 -25.18 4.97
N ARG A 229 8.75 -25.69 3.76
CA ARG A 229 9.30 -24.89 2.66
C ARG A 229 8.42 -23.69 2.34
N PHE A 230 7.10 -23.89 2.32
CA PHE A 230 6.11 -22.82 2.15
C PHE A 230 6.19 -21.79 3.29
N ALA A 231 6.21 -22.26 4.55
CA ALA A 231 6.28 -21.38 5.71
C ALA A 231 7.53 -20.50 5.70
N LEU A 232 8.70 -21.08 5.41
CA LEU A 232 9.96 -20.33 5.29
C LEU A 232 9.96 -19.36 4.11
N ALA A 233 9.43 -19.76 2.95
CA ALA A 233 9.34 -18.89 1.79
C ALA A 233 8.43 -17.68 2.06
N THR A 234 7.29 -17.91 2.72
CA THR A 234 6.37 -16.84 3.14
C THR A 234 7.02 -15.91 4.16
N ALA A 235 7.72 -16.44 5.16
CA ALA A 235 8.43 -15.62 6.14
C ALA A 235 9.53 -14.75 5.48
N ARG A 236 10.26 -15.28 4.50
CA ARG A 236 11.26 -14.52 3.73
C ARG A 236 10.61 -13.40 2.91
N LEU A 237 9.48 -13.69 2.23
CA LEU A 237 8.71 -12.70 1.48
C LEU A 237 8.25 -11.54 2.39
N PHE A 238 7.73 -11.85 3.57
CA PHE A 238 7.29 -10.85 4.54
C PHE A 238 8.47 -10.02 5.08
N THR A 239 9.60 -10.66 5.38
CA THR A 239 10.82 -9.97 5.83
C THR A 239 11.32 -9.01 4.75
N GLN A 240 11.36 -9.44 3.49
CA GLN A 240 11.76 -8.59 2.37
C GLN A 240 10.83 -7.39 2.23
N SER A 241 9.52 -7.62 2.30
CA SER A 241 8.52 -6.54 2.18
C SER A 241 8.63 -5.54 3.33
N LEU A 242 8.87 -5.98 4.57
CA LEU A 242 9.13 -5.10 5.71
C LEU A 242 10.43 -4.31 5.56
N THR A 243 11.46 -4.92 4.97
CA THR A 243 12.74 -4.23 4.70
C THR A 243 12.55 -3.14 3.64
N ASN A 244 11.83 -3.44 2.56
CA ASN A 244 11.51 -2.48 1.52
C ASN A 244 10.69 -1.32 2.08
N LEU A 245 9.69 -1.62 2.93
CA LEU A 245 8.85 -0.62 3.58
C LEU A 245 9.64 0.39 4.39
N ARG A 246 10.67 -0.06 5.12
CA ARG A 246 11.55 0.82 5.93
C ARG A 246 12.44 1.75 5.09
N GLN A 247 12.62 1.45 3.82
CA GLN A 247 13.42 2.26 2.88
C GLN A 247 12.59 3.35 2.20
N MET A 248 11.26 3.37 2.41
CA MET A 248 10.40 4.36 1.80
C MET A 248 10.69 5.76 2.37
N PRO A 249 10.69 6.80 1.51
CA PRO A 249 10.95 8.19 1.95
C PRO A 249 10.01 8.67 3.07
N TRP A 250 8.79 8.17 3.07
CA TRP A 250 7.74 8.52 4.05
C TRP A 250 7.75 7.67 5.32
N TRP A 251 8.71 6.74 5.49
CA TRP A 251 8.77 5.88 6.68
C TRP A 251 8.84 6.64 8.01
N SER A 252 9.52 7.79 8.02
CA SER A 252 9.60 8.65 9.22
C SER A 252 8.25 9.20 9.67
N SER A 253 7.30 9.36 8.74
CA SER A 253 5.93 9.84 9.00
C SER A 253 4.98 8.73 9.48
N VAL A 254 5.41 7.46 9.50
CA VAL A 254 4.60 6.38 10.05
C VAL A 254 4.51 6.53 11.57
N PRO A 255 3.31 6.46 12.19
CA PRO A 255 3.13 6.56 13.62
C PRO A 255 4.06 5.64 14.43
N LEU A 256 4.55 6.14 15.56
CA LEU A 256 5.57 5.44 16.35
C LEU A 256 5.08 4.06 16.84
N ASP A 257 3.83 3.96 17.26
CA ASP A 257 3.21 2.70 17.71
C ASP A 257 3.18 1.64 16.60
N HIS A 258 2.90 2.04 15.36
CA HIS A 258 2.97 1.16 14.19
C HIS A 258 4.41 0.74 13.91
N ARG A 259 5.38 1.67 13.94
CA ARG A 259 6.79 1.34 13.75
C ARG A 259 7.30 0.35 14.79
N ILE A 260 6.91 0.50 16.07
CA ILE A 260 7.25 -0.43 17.14
C ILE A 260 6.64 -1.82 16.85
N ARG A 261 5.35 -1.87 16.49
CA ARG A 261 4.66 -3.14 16.16
C ARG A 261 5.34 -3.88 15.01
N LEU A 262 5.69 -3.16 13.95
CA LEU A 262 6.39 -3.72 12.79
C LEU A 262 7.84 -4.14 13.11
N GLN A 263 8.49 -3.47 14.06
CA GLN A 263 9.79 -3.90 14.56
C GLN A 263 9.69 -5.25 15.28
N LEU A 264 8.75 -5.41 16.19
CA LEU A 264 8.49 -6.67 16.91
C LEU A 264 8.11 -7.82 15.95
N LEU A 265 7.34 -7.52 14.90
CA LEU A 265 7.04 -8.50 13.86
C LEU A 265 8.31 -8.93 13.10
N SER A 266 9.16 -7.97 12.74
CA SER A 266 10.42 -8.26 12.05
C SER A 266 11.36 -9.15 12.89
N GLU A 267 11.43 -8.89 14.19
CA GLU A 267 12.20 -9.73 15.14
C GLU A 267 11.62 -11.16 15.21
N SER A 268 10.28 -11.27 15.25
CA SER A 268 9.62 -12.58 15.25
C SER A 268 9.87 -13.38 13.96
N LEU A 269 9.87 -12.71 12.81
CA LEU A 269 10.21 -13.32 11.52
C LEU A 269 11.67 -13.76 11.47
N ALA A 270 12.59 -12.94 11.96
CA ALA A 270 14.01 -13.29 12.04
C ALA A 270 14.24 -14.51 12.94
N MET A 271 13.65 -14.53 14.15
CA MET A 271 13.71 -15.68 15.05
C MET A 271 13.17 -16.96 14.42
N PHE A 272 12.09 -16.86 13.61
CA PHE A 272 11.55 -18.00 12.89
C PHE A 272 12.49 -18.50 11.78
N LEU A 273 13.06 -17.60 11.01
CA LEU A 273 13.97 -17.94 9.91
C LEU A 273 15.32 -18.52 10.39
N ASP A 274 15.79 -18.08 11.55
CA ASP A 274 17.05 -18.49 12.14
C ASP A 274 16.93 -19.72 13.04
N ASP A 275 15.70 -20.30 13.20
CA ASP A 275 15.50 -21.47 14.04
C ASP A 275 16.31 -22.67 13.50
N PRO A 276 17.20 -23.26 14.32
CA PRO A 276 18.04 -24.39 13.92
C PRO A 276 17.27 -25.60 13.35
N LYS A 277 16.02 -25.78 13.79
CA LYS A 277 15.15 -26.87 13.32
C LYS A 277 14.89 -26.81 11.83
N PHE A 278 14.85 -25.61 11.24
CA PHE A 278 14.53 -25.41 9.83
C PHE A 278 15.80 -25.30 8.93
N ARG A 279 16.98 -25.51 9.49
CA ARG A 279 18.25 -25.34 8.75
C ARG A 279 18.36 -26.29 7.55
N GLU A 280 17.79 -27.48 7.67
CA GLU A 280 17.83 -28.52 6.62
C GLU A 280 16.65 -28.46 5.65
N VAL A 281 15.68 -27.56 5.91
CA VAL A 281 14.53 -27.39 5.04
C VAL A 281 14.92 -26.68 3.75
N GLY A 282 14.66 -27.32 2.63
CA GLY A 282 14.98 -26.84 1.29
C GLY A 282 14.18 -25.63 0.83
N THR A 283 14.43 -25.20 -0.38
CA THR A 283 13.69 -24.10 -1.01
C THR A 283 12.34 -24.56 -1.56
N MET A 284 11.35 -23.68 -1.52
CA MET A 284 10.05 -23.94 -2.11
C MET A 284 10.13 -23.90 -3.65
N THR A 285 9.74 -24.97 -4.30
CA THR A 285 9.65 -25.05 -5.77
C THR A 285 8.23 -24.93 -6.29
N ARG A 286 7.23 -25.26 -5.45
CA ARG A 286 5.80 -25.21 -5.78
C ARG A 286 4.99 -24.93 -4.53
N ILE A 287 3.91 -24.14 -4.68
CA ILE A 287 2.97 -23.89 -3.59
C ILE A 287 2.08 -25.11 -3.39
N PRO A 288 2.08 -25.74 -2.19
CA PRO A 288 1.30 -26.93 -1.92
C PRO A 288 -0.17 -26.58 -1.56
N SER A 289 -0.90 -25.89 -2.45
CA SER A 289 -2.24 -25.37 -2.22
C SER A 289 -3.29 -26.43 -1.86
N SER A 290 -3.08 -27.69 -2.23
CA SER A 290 -3.96 -28.82 -1.90
C SER A 290 -3.57 -29.53 -0.60
N SER A 291 -2.52 -29.10 0.09
CA SER A 291 -2.08 -29.72 1.34
C SER A 291 -3.12 -29.62 2.44
N ARG A 292 -3.47 -30.77 3.03
CA ARG A 292 -4.38 -30.81 4.19
C ARG A 292 -3.78 -30.08 5.41
N VAL A 293 -2.46 -30.04 5.52
CA VAL A 293 -1.75 -29.34 6.60
C VAL A 293 -1.96 -27.84 6.47
N LEU A 294 -1.73 -27.26 5.27
CA LEU A 294 -1.97 -25.85 5.02
C LEU A 294 -3.44 -25.44 5.15
N LEU A 295 -4.37 -26.36 4.92
CA LEU A 295 -5.81 -26.06 4.98
C LEU A 295 -6.42 -26.24 6.37
N ARG A 296 -5.82 -27.06 7.24
CA ARG A 296 -6.49 -27.49 8.48
C ARG A 296 -5.64 -27.37 9.75
N ARG A 297 -4.31 -27.45 9.66
CA ARG A 297 -3.44 -27.43 10.83
C ARG A 297 -3.21 -26.01 11.31
N ASP A 298 -3.41 -25.77 12.61
CA ASP A 298 -3.19 -24.47 13.22
C ASP A 298 -1.76 -23.96 12.98
N GLY A 299 -1.59 -22.67 12.87
CA GLY A 299 -0.37 -22.03 12.44
C GLY A 299 -0.17 -22.06 10.93
N TYR A 300 -0.16 -23.24 10.30
CA TYR A 300 -0.03 -23.38 8.85
C TYR A 300 -1.25 -22.83 8.11
N ARG A 301 -2.46 -23.15 8.57
CA ARG A 301 -3.71 -22.62 8.04
C ARG A 301 -3.74 -21.09 8.14
N ASP A 302 -3.33 -20.57 9.28
CA ASP A 302 -3.33 -19.13 9.51
C ASP A 302 -2.30 -18.43 8.65
N LEU A 303 -1.08 -18.98 8.53
CA LEU A 303 -0.05 -18.45 7.65
C LEU A 303 -0.44 -18.52 6.17
N PHE A 304 -1.10 -19.61 5.75
CA PHE A 304 -1.60 -19.76 4.38
C PHE A 304 -2.70 -18.75 4.07
N ALA A 305 -3.63 -18.52 5.01
CA ALA A 305 -4.65 -17.49 4.87
C ALA A 305 -4.04 -16.07 4.80
N LEU A 306 -3.06 -15.77 5.67
CA LEU A 306 -2.33 -14.50 5.64
C LEU A 306 -1.56 -14.30 4.33
N TRP A 307 -0.89 -15.33 3.84
CA TRP A 307 -0.24 -15.30 2.54
C TRP A 307 -1.25 -15.03 1.42
N GLY A 308 -2.41 -15.70 1.45
CA GLY A 308 -3.50 -15.48 0.49
C GLY A 308 -4.02 -14.04 0.51
N LEU A 309 -4.24 -13.47 1.69
CA LEU A 309 -4.61 -12.06 1.86
C LEU A 309 -3.53 -11.13 1.30
N PHE A 310 -2.27 -11.41 1.58
CA PHE A 310 -1.13 -10.63 1.08
C PHE A 310 -1.02 -10.66 -0.45
N GLN A 311 -1.39 -11.76 -1.09
CA GLN A 311 -1.40 -11.90 -2.55
C GLN A 311 -2.60 -11.22 -3.23
N GLN A 312 -3.72 -11.12 -2.54
CA GLN A 312 -4.94 -10.45 -3.06
C GLN A 312 -4.87 -8.92 -3.01
N SER A 313 -3.78 -8.39 -2.60
CA SER A 313 -3.62 -7.08 -2.01
C SER A 313 -3.29 -5.94 -2.96
N ARG A 314 -3.35 -6.13 -4.26
CA ARG A 314 -3.20 -5.03 -5.22
C ARG A 314 -4.50 -4.22 -5.27
N ARG A 315 -4.70 -3.38 -4.26
CA ARG A 315 -5.85 -2.46 -4.25
C ARG A 315 -5.51 -1.17 -4.96
N PRO A 316 -6.41 -0.68 -5.81
CA PRO A 316 -6.25 0.56 -6.56
C PRO A 316 -5.92 1.77 -5.69
N LEU A 317 -6.51 1.84 -4.50
CA LEU A 317 -6.26 2.89 -3.52
C LEU A 317 -4.77 3.03 -3.16
N PHE A 318 -4.13 1.92 -2.82
CA PHE A 318 -2.74 1.98 -2.35
C PHE A 318 -1.78 2.36 -3.47
N ALA A 319 -2.03 1.87 -4.69
CA ALA A 319 -1.25 2.27 -5.86
C ALA A 319 -1.41 3.78 -6.16
N ALA A 320 -2.64 4.30 -6.10
CA ALA A 320 -2.90 5.72 -6.29
C ALA A 320 -2.24 6.58 -5.21
N LEU A 321 -2.33 6.17 -3.94
CA LEU A 321 -1.68 6.88 -2.83
C LEU A 321 -0.16 6.85 -2.93
N ASP A 322 0.44 5.68 -3.25
CA ASP A 322 1.88 5.56 -3.41
C ASP A 322 2.40 6.49 -4.52
N GLU A 323 1.67 6.60 -5.63
CA GLU A 323 2.02 7.51 -6.72
C GLU A 323 1.93 8.99 -6.29
N VAL A 324 0.83 9.37 -5.65
CA VAL A 324 0.62 10.76 -5.18
C VAL A 324 1.68 11.15 -4.13
N ILE A 325 2.03 10.24 -3.22
CA ILE A 325 3.07 10.46 -2.21
C ILE A 325 4.47 10.52 -2.87
N ALA A 326 4.76 9.64 -3.82
CA ALA A 326 6.03 9.64 -4.54
C ALA A 326 6.25 10.93 -5.33
N LEU A 327 5.18 11.46 -5.93
CA LEU A 327 5.18 12.74 -6.62
C LEU A 327 5.12 13.95 -5.68
N ARG A 328 4.88 13.74 -4.38
CA ARG A 328 4.64 14.80 -3.38
C ARG A 328 3.54 15.78 -3.83
N ASP A 329 2.55 15.28 -4.53
CA ASP A 329 1.39 16.08 -4.96
C ASP A 329 0.46 16.36 -3.77
N VAL A 330 0.73 17.45 -3.08
CA VAL A 330 0.00 17.86 -1.88
C VAL A 330 -1.48 18.14 -2.17
N ALA A 331 -1.80 18.61 -3.37
CA ALA A 331 -3.20 18.91 -3.73
C ALA A 331 -4.03 17.63 -3.86
N SER A 332 -3.55 16.66 -4.63
CA SER A 332 -4.21 15.36 -4.75
C SER A 332 -4.21 14.58 -3.43
N LEU A 333 -3.12 14.68 -2.65
CA LEU A 333 -3.06 14.06 -1.33
C LEU A 333 -4.08 14.66 -0.36
N TYR A 334 -4.25 15.99 -0.38
CA TYR A 334 -5.26 16.69 0.41
C TYR A 334 -6.70 16.27 0.00
N GLU A 335 -6.97 16.14 -1.30
CA GLU A 335 -8.26 15.68 -1.81
C GLU A 335 -8.59 14.26 -1.31
N MET A 336 -7.63 13.32 -1.39
CA MET A 336 -7.79 11.97 -0.86
C MET A 336 -7.96 11.96 0.67
N TRP A 337 -7.20 12.81 1.38
CA TRP A 337 -7.33 12.95 2.82
C TRP A 337 -8.72 13.48 3.22
N VAL A 338 -9.26 14.47 2.51
CA VAL A 338 -10.62 14.99 2.73
C VAL A 338 -11.66 13.89 2.54
N TYR A 339 -11.49 13.03 1.54
CA TYR A 339 -12.39 11.89 1.34
C TYR A 339 -12.41 10.95 2.56
N PHE A 340 -11.26 10.57 3.08
CA PHE A 340 -11.19 9.73 4.28
C PHE A 340 -11.70 10.46 5.52
N ARG A 341 -11.44 11.75 5.63
CA ARG A 341 -11.98 12.57 6.72
C ARG A 341 -13.50 12.61 6.69
N LEU A 342 -14.10 12.82 5.53
CA LEU A 342 -15.55 12.80 5.35
C LEU A 342 -16.15 11.42 5.67
N ILE A 343 -15.47 10.32 5.38
CA ILE A 343 -15.91 8.98 5.77
C ILE A 343 -16.10 8.92 7.29
N ASP A 344 -15.10 9.36 8.07
CA ASP A 344 -15.16 9.32 9.52
C ASP A 344 -16.25 10.24 10.09
N GLU A 345 -16.36 11.46 9.55
CA GLU A 345 -17.39 12.42 10.00
C GLU A 345 -18.80 11.91 9.68
N ILE A 346 -19.03 11.38 8.48
CA ILE A 346 -20.33 10.79 8.10
C ILE A 346 -20.61 9.54 8.96
N ALA A 347 -19.62 8.67 9.19
CA ALA A 347 -19.79 7.51 10.05
C ALA A 347 -20.25 7.89 11.46
N ALA A 348 -19.69 8.98 12.00
CA ALA A 348 -20.07 9.51 13.31
C ALA A 348 -21.51 10.04 13.31
N VAL A 349 -21.94 10.75 12.24
CA VAL A 349 -23.30 11.29 12.09
C VAL A 349 -24.33 10.17 11.95
N VAL A 350 -24.11 9.25 11.02
CA VAL A 350 -25.06 8.17 10.73
C VAL A 350 -24.96 6.99 11.70
N GLN A 351 -23.95 6.96 12.56
CA GLN A 351 -23.65 5.91 13.55
C GLN A 351 -23.52 4.50 12.92
N GLU A 352 -22.99 4.44 11.70
CA GLU A 352 -22.72 3.20 10.99
C GLU A 352 -21.30 3.15 10.44
N GLN A 353 -20.68 1.97 10.50
CA GLN A 353 -19.34 1.76 9.92
C GLN A 353 -19.44 1.62 8.40
N PRO A 354 -18.57 2.27 7.64
CA PRO A 354 -18.59 2.21 6.19
C PRO A 354 -18.04 0.88 5.65
N VAL A 355 -18.57 0.44 4.52
CA VAL A 355 -17.96 -0.60 3.69
C VAL A 355 -17.39 0.05 2.44
N LEU A 356 -16.06 -0.08 2.25
CA LEU A 356 -15.37 0.52 1.11
C LEU A 356 -15.40 -0.41 -0.11
N ASN A 357 -15.82 0.12 -1.25
CA ASN A 357 -15.73 -0.51 -2.56
C ASN A 357 -14.89 0.36 -3.50
N GLU A 358 -14.00 -0.26 -4.23
CA GLU A 358 -13.08 0.41 -5.15
C GLU A 358 -13.32 -0.05 -6.57
N THR A 359 -13.23 0.87 -7.52
CA THR A 359 -13.33 0.58 -8.95
C THR A 359 -12.27 1.36 -9.72
N TYR A 360 -11.77 0.77 -10.80
CA TYR A 360 -10.88 1.44 -11.75
C TYR A 360 -11.68 2.04 -12.91
N GLY A 361 -11.40 3.28 -13.23
CA GLY A 361 -11.93 3.97 -14.41
C GLY A 361 -11.02 3.82 -15.65
N GLY A 362 -10.57 2.66 -15.98
CA GLY A 362 -10.13 2.28 -17.34
C GLY A 362 -8.74 2.69 -17.85
N SER A 363 -8.01 3.68 -17.34
CA SER A 363 -6.68 4.02 -17.86
C SER A 363 -5.77 4.79 -16.89
N GLY A 364 -5.21 4.07 -15.93
CA GLY A 364 -4.16 4.59 -15.05
C GLY A 364 -4.59 4.84 -13.61
N SER A 365 -3.61 5.02 -12.73
CA SER A 365 -3.77 5.22 -11.29
C SER A 365 -4.52 6.52 -10.91
N LEU A 366 -4.50 7.53 -11.78
CA LEU A 366 -5.22 8.81 -11.59
C LEU A 366 -6.74 8.70 -11.75
N ASP A 367 -7.26 7.59 -12.26
CA ASP A 367 -8.69 7.32 -12.39
C ASP A 367 -9.25 6.42 -11.26
N TRP A 368 -8.61 6.42 -10.11
CA TRP A 368 -9.12 5.72 -8.95
C TRP A 368 -10.48 6.30 -8.53
N GLN A 369 -11.46 5.42 -8.40
CA GLN A 369 -12.79 5.71 -7.90
C GLN A 369 -13.06 4.86 -6.67
N SER A 370 -13.70 5.43 -5.68
CA SER A 370 -14.07 4.73 -4.47
C SER A 370 -15.47 5.09 -4.01
N SER A 371 -16.10 4.19 -3.29
CA SER A 371 -17.37 4.46 -2.62
C SER A 371 -17.38 3.84 -1.22
N ALA A 372 -17.76 4.64 -0.25
CA ALA A 372 -18.02 4.21 1.12
C ALA A 372 -19.54 4.08 1.34
N ARG A 373 -20.02 2.87 1.59
CA ARG A 373 -21.43 2.58 1.84
C ARG A 373 -21.68 2.47 3.35
N PHE A 374 -22.64 3.22 3.85
CA PHE A 374 -23.04 3.26 5.26
C PHE A 374 -24.39 2.55 5.43
N GLY A 375 -24.37 1.22 5.45
CA GLY A 375 -25.58 0.42 5.55
C GLY A 375 -26.67 0.86 4.57
N ASN A 376 -27.84 1.19 5.13
CA ASN A 376 -28.98 1.76 4.39
C ASN A 376 -29.06 3.29 4.47
N ARG A 377 -28.09 3.98 5.05
CA ARG A 377 -28.10 5.43 5.24
C ARG A 377 -27.69 6.21 3.99
N GLY A 378 -26.75 5.66 3.21
CA GLY A 378 -26.29 6.31 1.99
C GLY A 378 -24.93 5.84 1.52
N VAL A 379 -24.40 6.51 0.49
CA VAL A 379 -23.11 6.21 -0.11
C VAL A 379 -22.32 7.50 -0.34
N LEU A 380 -21.10 7.58 0.16
CA LEU A 380 -20.13 8.62 -0.22
C LEU A 380 -19.29 8.10 -1.38
N ARG A 381 -19.30 8.81 -2.51
CA ARG A 381 -18.50 8.46 -3.71
C ARG A 381 -17.37 9.44 -3.88
N TYR A 382 -16.22 8.92 -4.25
CA TYR A 382 -15.04 9.69 -4.65
C TYR A 382 -14.90 9.66 -6.18
N ASN A 383 -14.63 10.80 -6.79
CA ASN A 383 -14.40 10.97 -8.21
C ASN A 383 -15.55 10.48 -9.13
N ALA A 384 -16.78 10.49 -8.65
CA ALA A 384 -17.93 10.04 -9.43
C ALA A 384 -18.38 11.09 -10.42
N SER A 385 -18.40 10.73 -11.69
CA SER A 385 -18.99 11.54 -12.75
C SER A 385 -20.52 11.55 -12.66
N ARG A 386 -21.13 12.72 -12.78
CA ARG A 386 -22.59 12.89 -12.81
C ARG A 386 -23.01 13.79 -13.95
N THR A 387 -24.03 13.37 -14.69
CA THR A 387 -24.57 14.15 -15.80
C THR A 387 -25.52 15.22 -15.25
N ALA A 388 -25.23 16.47 -15.55
CA ALA A 388 -26.09 17.59 -15.26
C ALA A 388 -27.37 17.56 -16.12
N TYR A 389 -28.42 18.32 -15.72
CA TYR A 389 -29.65 18.45 -16.52
C TYR A 389 -29.40 19.05 -17.92
N SER A 390 -28.26 19.76 -18.11
CA SER A 390 -27.80 20.29 -19.40
C SER A 390 -27.06 19.27 -20.26
N ASN A 391 -27.04 18.01 -19.86
CA ASN A 391 -26.27 16.92 -20.50
C ASN A 391 -24.74 17.09 -20.49
N ILE A 392 -24.25 17.99 -19.62
CA ILE A 392 -22.81 18.15 -19.38
C ILE A 392 -22.41 17.23 -18.21
N SER A 393 -21.32 16.50 -18.37
CA SER A 393 -20.78 15.71 -17.28
C SER A 393 -20.00 16.61 -16.32
N LEU A 394 -20.39 16.58 -15.05
CA LEU A 394 -19.71 17.27 -13.96
C LEU A 394 -19.16 16.23 -12.98
N ARG A 395 -17.98 16.51 -12.43
CA ARG A 395 -17.28 15.60 -11.53
C ARG A 395 -16.89 16.37 -10.26
N PRO A 396 -17.76 16.41 -9.25
CA PRO A 396 -17.35 16.84 -7.92
C PRO A 396 -16.37 15.81 -7.35
N ASP A 397 -15.42 16.25 -6.55
CA ASP A 397 -14.42 15.36 -5.97
C ASP A 397 -15.07 14.29 -5.08
N MET A 398 -16.10 14.67 -4.32
CA MET A 398 -16.89 13.74 -3.51
C MET A 398 -18.39 14.04 -3.61
N LEU A 399 -19.20 12.98 -3.58
CA LEU A 399 -20.66 13.07 -3.63
C LEU A 399 -21.26 12.17 -2.56
N TRP A 400 -21.97 12.78 -1.60
CA TRP A 400 -22.79 12.05 -0.63
C TRP A 400 -24.20 11.85 -1.20
N GLU A 401 -24.60 10.61 -1.34
CA GLU A 401 -25.93 10.20 -1.78
C GLU A 401 -26.66 9.57 -0.59
N PRO A 402 -27.48 10.35 0.17
CA PRO A 402 -28.28 9.78 1.24
C PRO A 402 -29.36 8.87 0.67
N SER A 403 -29.84 7.90 1.46
CA SER A 403 -30.95 7.02 1.05
C SER A 403 -32.25 7.81 0.82
N ASP A 404 -32.44 8.89 1.60
CA ASP A 404 -33.60 9.76 1.52
C ASP A 404 -33.12 11.18 1.25
N GLY A 405 -33.59 11.76 0.13
CA GLY A 405 -33.37 13.15 -0.23
C GLY A 405 -32.28 13.40 -1.27
N PRO A 406 -32.11 14.69 -1.64
CA PRO A 406 -31.13 15.09 -2.64
C PRO A 406 -29.70 14.93 -2.16
N PRO A 407 -28.73 14.62 -3.06
CA PRO A 407 -27.33 14.45 -2.72
C PRO A 407 -26.66 15.76 -2.29
N ILE A 408 -25.42 15.64 -1.77
CA ILE A 408 -24.54 16.74 -1.38
C ILE A 408 -23.22 16.57 -2.12
N ALA A 409 -22.76 17.65 -2.76
CA ALA A 409 -21.48 17.69 -3.42
C ALA A 409 -20.42 18.33 -2.52
N PHE A 410 -19.24 17.71 -2.44
CA PHE A 410 -18.06 18.26 -1.79
C PHE A 410 -16.94 18.35 -2.84
N ASP A 411 -16.18 19.41 -2.75
CA ASP A 411 -15.09 19.69 -3.68
C ASP A 411 -13.88 20.18 -2.87
N ALA A 412 -12.79 19.39 -2.86
CA ALA A 412 -11.60 19.72 -2.11
C ALA A 412 -10.78 20.77 -2.87
N LYS A 413 -10.46 21.86 -2.20
CA LYS A 413 -9.71 22.96 -2.78
C LYS A 413 -8.44 23.22 -1.98
N PHE A 414 -7.33 22.79 -2.50
CA PHE A 414 -6.04 23.11 -1.95
C PHE A 414 -5.66 24.55 -2.33
N ARG A 415 -6.44 25.54 -1.84
CA ARG A 415 -6.21 26.97 -2.09
C ARG A 415 -6.41 27.74 -0.80
N LEU A 416 -5.43 28.58 -0.45
CA LEU A 416 -5.49 29.50 0.66
C LEU A 416 -5.41 30.92 0.10
N ARG A 417 -6.27 31.82 0.57
CA ARG A 417 -6.14 33.24 0.35
C ARG A 417 -5.73 33.88 1.67
N HIS A 418 -4.48 34.31 1.74
CA HIS A 418 -4.02 35.04 2.92
C HIS A 418 -4.65 36.43 2.94
N GLY A 419 -5.51 36.68 3.91
CA GLY A 419 -6.01 38.02 4.20
C GLY A 419 -4.94 38.90 4.83
N SER A 420 -5.08 40.18 4.67
CA SER A 420 -4.17 41.19 5.33
C SER A 420 -4.24 41.14 6.86
N ASP A 421 -5.25 40.47 7.40
CA ASP A 421 -5.52 40.26 8.83
C ASP A 421 -5.07 38.88 9.35
N GLY A 422 -4.35 38.09 8.53
CA GLY A 422 -3.87 36.77 8.89
C GLY A 422 -4.96 35.68 8.86
N ALA A 423 -6.15 36.01 8.38
CA ALA A 423 -7.21 35.03 8.20
C ALA A 423 -7.07 34.32 6.84
N ASP A 424 -6.91 33.00 6.87
CA ASP A 424 -6.94 32.18 5.68
C ASP A 424 -8.38 31.92 5.26
N SER A 425 -8.80 32.55 4.17
CA SER A 425 -10.16 32.45 3.66
C SER A 425 -10.25 31.68 2.34
N TRP A 426 -11.45 31.23 2.02
CA TRP A 426 -11.82 30.61 0.75
C TRP A 426 -11.78 31.64 -0.41
N ASN A 427 -11.70 31.14 -1.67
CA ASN A 427 -11.72 31.98 -2.86
C ASN A 427 -13.15 32.11 -3.39
N GLU A 428 -13.55 33.31 -3.81
CA GLU A 428 -14.87 33.58 -4.42
C GLU A 428 -15.14 32.73 -5.67
N GLU A 429 -14.12 32.45 -6.47
CA GLU A 429 -14.23 31.56 -7.64
C GLU A 429 -14.66 30.13 -7.27
N ASP A 430 -14.18 29.62 -6.13
CA ASP A 430 -14.57 28.29 -5.66
C ASP A 430 -16.03 28.27 -5.24
N LEU A 431 -16.53 29.33 -4.66
CA LEU A 431 -17.94 29.48 -4.31
C LEU A 431 -18.84 29.54 -5.55
N VAL A 432 -18.42 30.24 -6.62
CA VAL A 432 -19.13 30.24 -7.91
C VAL A 432 -19.25 28.82 -8.47
N LYS A 433 -18.19 28.01 -8.37
CA LYS A 433 -18.25 26.60 -8.75
C LYS A 433 -19.24 25.79 -7.91
N MET A 434 -19.35 26.08 -6.62
CA MET A 434 -20.34 25.43 -5.73
C MET A 434 -21.78 25.80 -6.14
N HIS A 435 -22.05 27.04 -6.49
CA HIS A 435 -23.35 27.42 -7.08
C HIS A 435 -23.63 26.65 -8.36
N ALA A 436 -22.65 26.54 -9.27
CA ALA A 436 -22.79 25.78 -10.51
C ALA A 436 -23.08 24.29 -10.25
N TYR A 437 -22.40 23.67 -9.30
CA TYR A 437 -22.68 22.28 -8.92
C TYR A 437 -24.08 22.12 -8.33
N ARG A 438 -24.47 23.02 -7.42
CA ARG A 438 -25.79 22.99 -6.80
C ARG A 438 -26.89 23.02 -7.82
N ASP A 439 -26.82 23.96 -8.75
CA ASP A 439 -27.85 24.13 -9.79
C ASP A 439 -27.83 22.99 -10.81
N ALA A 440 -26.67 22.72 -11.40
CA ALA A 440 -26.53 21.78 -12.51
C ALA A 440 -26.80 20.32 -12.11
N LEU A 441 -26.35 19.91 -10.93
CA LEU A 441 -26.52 18.55 -10.41
C LEU A 441 -27.78 18.38 -9.55
N ARG A 442 -28.48 19.47 -9.25
CA ARG A 442 -29.67 19.49 -8.35
C ARG A 442 -29.34 18.86 -6.99
N VAL A 443 -28.16 19.18 -6.46
CA VAL A 443 -27.76 18.75 -5.12
C VAL A 443 -28.34 19.70 -4.09
N ARG A 444 -28.61 19.19 -2.89
CA ARG A 444 -29.16 19.98 -1.79
C ARG A 444 -28.14 21.01 -1.28
N ALA A 445 -26.92 20.60 -1.14
CA ALA A 445 -25.81 21.47 -0.77
C ALA A 445 -24.58 21.19 -1.63
N ALA A 446 -23.80 22.23 -1.88
CA ALA A 446 -22.48 22.12 -2.51
C ALA A 446 -21.46 22.87 -1.65
N ILE A 447 -20.36 22.19 -1.28
CA ILE A 447 -19.44 22.64 -0.24
C ILE A 447 -18.02 22.53 -0.76
N ALA A 448 -17.29 23.65 -0.75
CA ALA A 448 -15.86 23.67 -0.93
C ALA A 448 -15.16 23.34 0.40
N ILE A 449 -14.22 22.38 0.39
CA ILE A 449 -13.42 22.03 1.56
C ILE A 449 -12.00 22.51 1.30
N TYR A 450 -11.42 23.27 2.25
CA TYR A 450 -10.14 23.90 2.05
C TYR A 450 -9.31 23.92 3.35
N PRO A 451 -7.95 24.00 3.29
CA PRO A 451 -7.08 23.94 4.46
C PRO A 451 -6.97 25.28 5.20
N GLY A 452 -8.07 26.02 5.35
CA GLY A 452 -8.13 27.29 6.09
C GLY A 452 -8.60 27.13 7.52
N ASN A 453 -8.96 28.26 8.14
CA ASN A 453 -9.40 28.34 9.52
C ASN A 453 -10.78 28.97 9.71
N GLN A 454 -11.46 29.37 8.63
CA GLN A 454 -12.78 29.97 8.67
C GLN A 454 -13.75 29.15 7.82
N SER A 455 -14.90 28.81 8.39
CA SER A 455 -15.96 28.14 7.65
C SER A 455 -17.17 29.05 7.53
N GLN A 456 -17.87 28.98 6.39
CA GLN A 456 -19.05 29.81 6.12
C GLN A 456 -20.06 29.03 5.27
N PHE A 457 -21.33 29.24 5.55
CA PHE A 457 -22.42 28.62 4.80
C PHE A 457 -23.55 29.63 4.50
N TRP A 458 -24.03 29.61 3.27
CA TRP A 458 -25.14 30.47 2.80
C TRP A 458 -26.35 29.60 2.51
N LYS A 459 -27.40 29.83 3.29
CA LYS A 459 -28.67 29.13 3.12
C LYS A 459 -29.49 29.77 1.98
N ASP A 460 -30.04 28.95 1.11
CA ASP A 460 -30.92 29.42 0.03
C ASP A 460 -32.21 30.05 0.52
N SER A 461 -32.69 29.61 1.69
CA SER A 461 -33.93 30.15 2.30
C SER A 461 -33.81 31.57 2.88
N LYS A 462 -32.54 32.06 3.06
CA LYS A 462 -32.28 33.41 3.63
C LYS A 462 -31.06 34.04 2.93
N PRO A 463 -31.24 34.56 1.70
CA PRO A 463 -30.15 35.18 0.97
C PRO A 463 -29.54 36.37 1.75
N HIS A 464 -28.27 36.60 1.55
CA HIS A 464 -27.47 37.69 2.13
C HIS A 464 -27.29 37.68 3.66
N SER A 465 -27.67 36.58 4.35
CA SER A 465 -27.43 36.46 5.79
C SER A 465 -26.22 35.55 6.03
N ASN A 466 -25.27 36.04 6.83
CA ASN A 466 -24.19 35.21 7.36
C ASN A 466 -24.76 34.37 8.50
N PHE A 467 -24.73 33.06 8.36
CA PHE A 467 -25.14 32.16 9.44
C PHE A 467 -23.90 31.55 10.09
N SER A 468 -24.07 31.25 11.37
CA SER A 468 -23.18 30.25 12.01
C SER A 468 -23.18 29.01 11.15
N ILE A 469 -22.00 28.44 10.98
CA ILE A 469 -21.75 27.27 10.16
C ILE A 469 -22.66 26.16 10.67
N PRO A 470 -23.52 25.57 9.80
CA PRO A 470 -24.18 24.35 10.18
C PRO A 470 -23.13 23.30 10.44
N THR A 471 -23.33 22.47 11.42
CA THR A 471 -22.49 21.29 11.63
C THR A 471 -22.62 20.37 10.41
N LEU A 472 -21.66 19.51 10.19
CA LEU A 472 -21.76 18.50 9.13
C LEU A 472 -23.02 17.63 9.37
N ASP A 473 -23.38 17.42 10.64
CA ASP A 473 -24.61 16.76 11.07
C ASP A 473 -25.84 17.41 10.44
N ASP A 474 -26.00 18.73 10.58
CA ASP A 474 -27.13 19.49 10.01
C ASP A 474 -27.19 19.40 8.48
N ILE A 475 -26.04 19.26 7.85
CA ILE A 475 -25.92 19.14 6.38
C ILE A 475 -26.25 17.71 5.94
N VAL A 476 -25.69 16.71 6.62
CA VAL A 476 -25.85 15.29 6.25
C VAL A 476 -27.25 14.79 6.58
N ASP A 477 -27.83 15.18 7.72
CA ASP A 477 -29.17 14.76 8.16
C ASP A 477 -30.34 15.35 7.35
N GLY A 478 -30.07 16.35 6.49
CA GLY A 478 -31.05 16.88 5.58
C GLY A 478 -31.68 18.21 5.98
N SER A 479 -31.32 18.80 7.11
CA SER A 479 -31.93 20.01 7.61
C SER A 479 -31.52 21.28 6.87
N GLN A 480 -30.36 21.27 6.18
CA GLN A 480 -29.79 22.45 5.56
C GLN A 480 -29.61 22.30 4.03
N SER A 481 -29.92 23.39 3.32
CA SER A 481 -29.76 23.54 1.87
C SER A 481 -29.02 24.83 1.55
N GLY A 482 -28.05 24.80 0.63
CA GLY A 482 -27.29 25.99 0.25
C GLY A 482 -25.91 25.69 -0.32
N VAL A 483 -25.02 26.67 -0.21
CA VAL A 483 -23.63 26.56 -0.62
C VAL A 483 -22.72 26.99 0.53
N GLY A 484 -21.52 26.42 0.60
CA GLY A 484 -20.59 26.73 1.70
C GLY A 484 -19.15 26.48 1.38
N ALA A 485 -18.31 26.97 2.29
CA ALA A 485 -16.89 26.65 2.36
C ALA A 485 -16.57 26.20 3.79
N ILE A 486 -15.99 25.02 3.94
CA ILE A 486 -15.65 24.43 5.23
C ILE A 486 -14.13 24.30 5.32
N ALA A 487 -13.59 24.80 6.43
CA ALA A 487 -12.17 24.67 6.75
C ALA A 487 -11.89 23.29 7.36
N MET A 488 -10.95 22.54 6.76
CA MET A 488 -10.45 21.26 7.30
C MET A 488 -8.93 21.23 7.20
N GLN A 489 -8.27 21.07 8.34
CA GLN A 489 -6.81 20.98 8.41
C GLN A 489 -6.36 19.64 8.99
N PRO A 490 -5.29 19.03 8.47
CA PRO A 490 -4.66 17.87 9.10
C PRO A 490 -4.22 18.20 10.54
N GLY A 491 -4.21 17.19 11.41
CA GLY A 491 -3.77 17.35 12.80
C GLY A 491 -4.70 18.15 13.71
N LYS A 492 -5.76 18.77 13.19
CA LYS A 492 -6.77 19.48 13.98
C LYS A 492 -8.09 18.72 14.04
N GLU A 493 -8.68 18.64 15.22
CA GLU A 493 -10.08 18.21 15.32
C GLU A 493 -10.96 19.20 14.53
N SER A 494 -11.87 18.70 13.70
CA SER A 494 -12.70 19.57 12.89
C SER A 494 -13.57 20.44 13.81
N GLU A 495 -13.55 21.76 13.60
CA GLU A 495 -14.50 22.69 14.23
C GLU A 495 -15.96 22.36 13.89
N VAL A 496 -16.18 21.45 12.97
CA VAL A 496 -17.46 20.95 12.49
C VAL A 496 -18.20 20.11 13.56
N ARG A 497 -17.52 19.68 14.64
CA ARG A 497 -18.14 18.99 15.80
C ARG A 497 -18.52 19.91 16.94
N ARG A 498 -18.27 21.19 16.87
CA ARG A 498 -18.67 22.21 17.85
C ARG A 498 -19.77 23.11 17.25
#